data_f929c2582aaf4e317934ba3015e9e075
#
_entry.id   f929c2582aaf4e317934ba3015e9e075
#
_cell.length_a   1.000
_cell.length_b   1.000
_cell.length_c   1.000
_cell.angle_alpha   90.00
_cell.angle_beta   90.00
_cell.angle_gamma   90.00
#
_symmetry.space_group_name_H-M   'P 1'
#
loop_
_entity.id
_entity.type
_entity.pdbx_description
1 polymer ?
#
loop_
_entity_poly.entity_id
_entity_poly.type
_entity_poly.pdbx_seq_one_letter_code
_entity_poly.pdbx_strand_id
1 'polypeptide(L)'
;MRNLALVFLLLFPAVGLSQGLEPGEWEFNAVTTSPLLPGGQTSVFRRCIKQEDADNPERWMARQSATGPCKLTPGEKTEDSMLWTVECPKTNMRGHGVARLTGRGTVVSDLWMTGELQGYRVETYTKTSGKRLGPCKSPESGKN
;
A
#
# COMPACT_ATOMS: atom_id res chain seq x y z
N MET A 1 -9.41 41.26 -51.12
CA MET A 1 -8.50 40.19 -50.69
C MET A 1 -8.57 40.12 -49.17
N ARG A 2 -9.37 39.21 -48.66
CA ARG A 2 -9.61 39.06 -47.21
C ARG A 2 -8.93 37.75 -46.79
N ASN A 3 -7.80 37.86 -46.10
CA ASN A 3 -7.08 36.71 -45.52
C ASN A 3 -7.84 36.21 -44.30
N LEU A 4 -8.47 35.04 -44.41
CA LEU A 4 -9.00 34.28 -43.29
C LEU A 4 -7.83 33.49 -42.68
N ALA A 5 -7.30 33.96 -41.56
CA ALA A 5 -6.36 33.19 -40.74
C ALA A 5 -7.16 32.16 -39.93
N LEU A 6 -7.08 30.87 -40.32
CA LEU A 6 -7.59 29.75 -39.56
C LEU A 6 -6.69 29.54 -38.33
N VAL A 7 -7.19 29.93 -37.17
CA VAL A 7 -6.57 29.58 -35.87
C VAL A 7 -6.96 28.13 -35.56
N PHE A 8 -6.00 27.24 -35.77
CA PHE A 8 -6.11 25.84 -35.38
C PHE A 8 -5.91 25.75 -33.86
N LEU A 9 -6.98 25.71 -33.10
CA LEU A 9 -6.97 25.50 -31.65
C LEU A 9 -6.62 24.02 -31.41
N LEU A 10 -5.36 23.72 -31.08
CA LEU A 10 -4.91 22.43 -30.66
C LEU A 10 -5.52 22.14 -29.28
N LEU A 11 -6.61 21.40 -29.25
CA LEU A 11 -7.15 20.74 -28.08
C LEU A 11 -6.19 19.60 -27.70
N PHE A 12 -5.22 19.89 -26.83
CA PHE A 12 -4.50 18.85 -26.15
C PHE A 12 -5.48 18.18 -25.16
N PRO A 13 -5.75 16.89 -25.30
CA PRO A 13 -6.44 16.17 -24.24
C PRO A 13 -5.53 16.21 -23.02
N ALA A 14 -5.98 16.82 -21.93
CA ALA A 14 -5.37 16.68 -20.63
C ALA A 14 -5.48 15.18 -20.26
N VAL A 15 -4.38 14.45 -20.47
CA VAL A 15 -4.24 13.09 -19.95
C VAL A 15 -4.24 13.25 -18.45
N GLY A 16 -5.40 13.05 -17.83
CA GLY A 16 -5.54 13.02 -16.39
C GLY A 16 -4.59 11.94 -15.87
N LEU A 17 -3.52 12.36 -15.20
CA LEU A 17 -2.61 11.47 -14.52
C LEU A 17 -3.41 10.87 -13.35
N SER A 18 -3.93 9.66 -13.54
CA SER A 18 -4.45 8.85 -12.47
C SER A 18 -3.32 8.67 -11.44
N GLN A 19 -3.43 9.33 -10.31
CA GLN A 19 -2.50 9.18 -9.19
C GLN A 19 -2.88 7.91 -8.41
N GLY A 20 -2.72 6.76 -9.05
CA GLY A 20 -2.87 5.46 -8.43
C GLY A 20 -1.51 4.84 -8.08
N LEU A 21 -1.55 3.76 -7.35
CA LEU A 21 -0.39 2.92 -7.13
C LEU A 21 0.08 2.34 -8.47
N GLU A 22 1.34 2.55 -8.82
CA GLU A 22 1.88 2.00 -10.07
C GLU A 22 2.20 0.51 -9.92
N PRO A 23 1.82 -0.34 -10.89
CA PRO A 23 2.21 -1.75 -10.88
C PRO A 23 3.72 -1.90 -11.07
N GLY A 24 4.28 -2.95 -10.53
CA GLY A 24 5.71 -3.24 -10.62
C GLY A 24 6.27 -3.90 -9.38
N GLU A 25 7.58 -4.04 -9.37
CA GLU A 25 8.31 -4.52 -8.20
C GLU A 25 8.53 -3.37 -7.22
N TRP A 26 8.13 -3.61 -5.98
CA TRP A 26 8.23 -2.67 -4.89
C TRP A 26 9.10 -3.23 -3.78
N GLU A 27 9.88 -2.36 -3.17
CA GLU A 27 10.61 -2.65 -1.94
C GLU A 27 9.98 -1.86 -0.79
N PHE A 28 9.67 -2.57 0.27
CA PHE A 28 9.08 -2.03 1.49
C PHE A 28 10.06 -2.15 2.65
N ASN A 29 10.17 -1.07 3.41
CA ASN A 29 10.88 -1.02 4.66
C ASN A 29 9.88 -0.74 5.77
N ALA A 30 9.66 -1.70 6.66
CA ALA A 30 8.74 -1.60 7.78
C ALA A 30 9.51 -1.53 9.09
N VAL A 31 9.21 -0.52 9.89
CA VAL A 31 9.76 -0.33 11.24
C VAL A 31 8.63 -0.46 12.24
N THR A 32 8.69 -1.49 13.07
CA THR A 32 7.72 -1.74 14.13
C THR A 32 8.30 -1.36 15.48
N THR A 33 7.56 -0.59 16.24
CA THR A 33 7.88 -0.21 17.62
C THR A 33 6.81 -0.72 18.58
N SER A 34 7.23 -1.12 19.75
CA SER A 34 6.36 -1.58 20.83
C SER A 34 7.09 -1.40 22.17
N PRO A 35 6.38 -1.17 23.28
CA PRO A 35 7.00 -1.20 24.61
C PRO A 35 7.74 -2.53 24.92
N LEU A 36 7.34 -3.62 24.26
CA LEU A 36 7.97 -4.94 24.42
C LEU A 36 9.17 -5.17 23.48
N LEU A 37 9.46 -4.23 22.57
CA LEU A 37 10.57 -4.30 21.60
C LEU A 37 11.46 -3.07 21.75
N PRO A 38 12.32 -2.99 22.76
CA PRO A 38 13.25 -1.89 22.91
C PRO A 38 14.13 -1.76 21.67
N GLY A 39 14.16 -0.60 21.04
CA GLY A 39 14.89 -0.35 19.79
C GLY A 39 14.13 -0.65 18.51
N GLY A 40 12.92 -1.23 18.63
CA GLY A 40 12.09 -1.56 17.46
C GLY A 40 12.61 -2.75 16.64
N GLN A 41 11.84 -3.11 15.62
CA GLN A 41 12.20 -4.14 14.65
C GLN A 41 12.04 -3.60 13.24
N THR A 42 13.06 -3.78 12.42
CA THR A 42 13.04 -3.39 11.01
C THR A 42 12.97 -4.63 10.12
N SER A 43 12.11 -4.60 9.12
CA SER A 43 12.05 -5.61 8.08
C SER A 43 12.02 -4.97 6.71
N VAL A 44 12.76 -5.58 5.76
CA VAL A 44 12.76 -5.17 4.35
C VAL A 44 12.26 -6.34 3.52
N PHE A 45 11.29 -6.09 2.66
CA PHE A 45 10.74 -7.13 1.81
C PHE A 45 10.34 -6.57 0.44
N ARG A 46 10.25 -7.43 -0.55
CA ARG A 46 9.85 -7.07 -1.91
C ARG A 46 8.55 -7.76 -2.29
N ARG A 47 7.75 -7.05 -3.11
CA ARG A 47 6.49 -7.54 -3.66
C ARG A 47 6.33 -7.06 -5.08
N CYS A 48 5.85 -7.95 -5.95
CA CYS A 48 5.33 -7.57 -7.24
C CYS A 48 3.86 -7.16 -7.08
N ILE A 49 3.56 -5.90 -7.35
CA ILE A 49 2.19 -5.38 -7.39
C ILE A 49 1.73 -5.46 -8.85
N LYS A 50 0.75 -6.31 -9.11
CA LYS A 50 0.16 -6.46 -10.43
C LYS A 50 -0.79 -5.32 -10.75
N GLN A 51 -1.06 -5.10 -12.03
CA GLN A 51 -2.01 -4.08 -12.49
C GLN A 51 -3.37 -4.20 -11.79
N GLU A 52 -3.89 -5.42 -11.71
CA GLU A 52 -5.19 -5.68 -11.06
C GLU A 52 -5.24 -5.32 -9.57
N ASP A 53 -4.12 -5.41 -8.87
CA ASP A 53 -4.00 -5.04 -7.45
C ASP A 53 -3.78 -3.53 -7.29
N ALA A 54 -3.05 -2.92 -8.20
CA ALA A 54 -2.86 -1.48 -8.25
C ALA A 54 -4.18 -0.74 -8.53
N ASP A 55 -5.00 -1.29 -9.43
CA ASP A 55 -6.31 -0.72 -9.79
C ASP A 55 -7.37 -0.97 -8.69
N ASN A 56 -7.22 -2.04 -7.92
CA ASN A 56 -8.20 -2.43 -6.91
C ASN A 56 -7.51 -2.96 -5.63
N PRO A 57 -6.96 -2.09 -4.79
CA PRO A 57 -6.30 -2.49 -3.55
C PRO A 57 -7.23 -3.20 -2.56
N GLU A 58 -8.52 -2.94 -2.58
CA GLU A 58 -9.51 -3.62 -1.74
C GLU A 58 -9.57 -5.12 -2.07
N ARG A 59 -9.45 -5.48 -3.34
CA ARG A 59 -9.41 -6.88 -3.79
C ARG A 59 -8.15 -7.59 -3.28
N TRP A 60 -7.02 -6.91 -3.31
CA TRP A 60 -5.79 -7.42 -2.72
C TRP A 60 -5.95 -7.67 -1.21
N MET A 61 -6.54 -6.73 -0.46
CA MET A 61 -6.84 -6.89 0.96
C MET A 61 -7.75 -8.09 1.23
N ALA A 62 -8.79 -8.28 0.41
CA ALA A 62 -9.70 -9.42 0.53
C ALA A 62 -8.95 -10.75 0.39
N ARG A 63 -8.01 -10.85 -0.56
CA ARG A 63 -7.18 -12.05 -0.71
C ARG A 63 -6.28 -12.27 0.50
N GLN A 64 -5.65 -11.23 1.02
CA GLN A 64 -4.83 -11.33 2.23
C GLN A 64 -5.66 -11.79 3.44
N SER A 65 -6.88 -11.29 3.57
CA SER A 65 -7.81 -11.69 4.62
C SER A 65 -8.24 -13.16 4.53
N ALA A 66 -8.39 -13.67 3.29
CA ALA A 66 -8.80 -15.06 3.06
C ALA A 66 -7.70 -16.08 3.40
N THR A 67 -6.44 -15.71 3.26
CA THR A 67 -5.29 -16.62 3.42
C THR A 67 -4.44 -16.32 4.66
N GLY A 68 -4.57 -15.14 5.23
CA GLY A 68 -3.78 -14.68 6.37
C GLY A 68 -4.45 -14.89 7.72
N PRO A 69 -3.72 -14.63 8.81
CA PRO A 69 -4.22 -14.78 10.17
C PRO A 69 -5.13 -13.62 10.60
N CYS A 70 -5.16 -12.54 9.85
CA CYS A 70 -5.88 -11.32 10.17
C CYS A 70 -6.89 -10.96 9.07
N LYS A 71 -8.00 -10.40 9.46
CA LYS A 71 -9.00 -9.82 8.56
C LYS A 71 -8.69 -8.35 8.33
N LEU A 72 -8.54 -7.95 7.08
CA LEU A 72 -8.38 -6.57 6.64
C LEU A 72 -9.71 -6.08 6.07
N THR A 73 -10.18 -4.94 6.55
CA THR A 73 -11.42 -4.31 6.07
C THR A 73 -11.09 -2.94 5.50
N PRO A 74 -11.33 -2.70 4.20
CA PRO A 74 -11.13 -1.40 3.59
C PRO A 74 -12.02 -0.35 4.24
N GLY A 75 -11.48 0.85 4.44
CA GLY A 75 -12.20 2.03 4.92
C GLY A 75 -12.31 3.10 3.84
N GLU A 76 -12.26 4.34 4.26
CA GLU A 76 -12.32 5.48 3.36
C GLU A 76 -11.12 5.55 2.42
N LYS A 77 -11.37 5.92 1.17
CA LYS A 77 -10.36 6.03 0.12
C LYS A 77 -10.48 7.38 -0.57
N THR A 78 -9.34 8.01 -0.81
CA THR A 78 -9.18 9.20 -1.66
C THR A 78 -8.30 8.87 -2.88
N GLU A 79 -7.92 9.85 -3.67
CA GLU A 79 -7.01 9.63 -4.80
C GLU A 79 -5.61 9.17 -4.37
N ASP A 80 -5.15 9.62 -3.22
CA ASP A 80 -3.79 9.42 -2.72
C ASP A 80 -3.70 8.69 -1.39
N SER A 81 -4.83 8.35 -0.76
CA SER A 81 -4.83 7.69 0.54
C SER A 81 -5.93 6.64 0.69
N MET A 82 -5.70 5.69 1.56
CA MET A 82 -6.66 4.67 1.92
C MET A 82 -6.51 4.31 3.41
N LEU A 83 -7.64 4.23 4.09
CA LEU A 83 -7.72 3.70 5.45
C LEU A 83 -8.17 2.25 5.42
N TRP A 84 -7.80 1.50 6.45
CA TRP A 84 -8.31 0.15 6.69
C TRP A 84 -8.31 -0.19 8.17
N THR A 85 -9.05 -1.21 8.53
CA THR A 85 -9.01 -1.82 9.86
C THR A 85 -8.46 -3.24 9.78
N VAL A 86 -7.88 -3.70 10.88
CA VAL A 86 -7.28 -5.03 11.02
C VAL A 86 -7.84 -5.70 12.26
N GLU A 87 -8.23 -6.95 12.12
CA GLU A 87 -8.64 -7.81 13.23
C GLU A 87 -7.91 -9.14 13.11
N CYS A 88 -7.19 -9.52 14.15
CA CYS A 88 -6.44 -10.78 14.23
C CYS A 88 -7.00 -11.65 15.37
N PRO A 89 -8.03 -12.49 15.10
CA PRO A 89 -8.76 -13.19 16.16
C PRO A 89 -7.89 -14.12 17.00
N LYS A 90 -6.91 -14.78 16.38
CA LYS A 90 -6.04 -15.74 17.08
C LYS A 90 -5.11 -15.09 18.12
N THR A 91 -4.76 -13.84 17.92
CA THR A 91 -3.88 -13.08 18.80
C THR A 91 -4.61 -12.01 19.58
N ASN A 92 -5.93 -11.89 19.39
CA ASN A 92 -6.77 -10.85 19.99
C ASN A 92 -6.23 -9.42 19.73
N MET A 93 -5.58 -9.23 18.59
CA MET A 93 -5.07 -7.93 18.15
C MET A 93 -6.05 -7.30 17.18
N ARG A 94 -6.20 -5.98 17.29
CA ARG A 94 -6.99 -5.17 16.36
C ARG A 94 -6.34 -3.81 16.16
N GLY A 95 -6.61 -3.22 15.03
CA GLY A 95 -5.99 -1.92 14.74
C GLY A 95 -6.57 -1.25 13.51
N HIS A 96 -5.92 -0.18 13.13
CA HIS A 96 -6.24 0.58 11.94
C HIS A 96 -4.97 1.07 11.28
N GLY A 97 -5.04 1.26 9.99
CA GLY A 97 -3.95 1.76 9.19
C GLY A 97 -4.38 2.82 8.20
N VAL A 98 -3.41 3.56 7.74
CA VAL A 98 -3.54 4.51 6.64
C VAL A 98 -2.34 4.38 5.72
N ALA A 99 -2.59 4.31 4.42
CA ALA A 99 -1.55 4.41 3.39
C ALA A 99 -1.74 5.71 2.61
N ARG A 100 -0.64 6.32 2.21
CA ARG A 100 -0.61 7.52 1.38
C ARG A 100 0.42 7.38 0.28
N LEU A 101 0.02 7.72 -0.93
CA LEU A 101 0.95 7.90 -2.04
C LEU A 101 1.68 9.23 -1.85
N THR A 102 3.00 9.19 -1.80
CA THR A 102 3.84 10.40 -1.63
C THR A 102 4.51 10.83 -2.92
N GLY A 103 4.25 10.10 -4.00
CA GLY A 103 4.74 10.32 -5.35
C GLY A 103 4.34 9.16 -6.24
N ARG A 104 4.73 9.19 -7.52
CA ARG A 104 4.39 8.15 -8.49
C ARG A 104 4.91 6.76 -8.15
N GLY A 105 6.01 6.68 -7.47
CA GLY A 105 6.66 5.41 -7.14
C GLY A 105 6.98 5.31 -5.66
N THR A 106 6.27 6.03 -4.80
CA THR A 106 6.50 6.03 -3.36
C THR A 106 5.19 5.99 -2.58
N VAL A 107 5.19 5.23 -1.49
CA VAL A 107 4.07 5.09 -0.58
C VAL A 107 4.57 5.07 0.86
N VAL A 108 3.82 5.64 1.76
CA VAL A 108 4.03 5.49 3.20
C VAL A 108 2.76 4.94 3.83
N SER A 109 2.90 4.11 4.85
CA SER A 109 1.77 3.67 5.64
C SER A 109 2.10 3.63 7.12
N ASP A 110 1.08 3.88 7.90
CA ASP A 110 1.10 3.84 9.35
C ASP A 110 0.06 2.83 9.82
N LEU A 111 0.45 1.93 10.71
CA LEU A 111 -0.43 0.90 11.27
C LEU A 111 -0.29 0.91 12.79
N TRP A 112 -1.41 1.11 13.47
CA TRP A 112 -1.53 1.02 14.92
C TRP A 112 -2.32 -0.24 15.28
N MET A 113 -1.76 -1.05 16.15
CA MET A 113 -2.39 -2.27 16.65
C MET A 113 -2.42 -2.26 18.16
N THR A 114 -3.53 -2.72 18.72
CA THR A 114 -3.70 -2.92 20.15
C THR A 114 -4.29 -4.30 20.41
N GLY A 115 -3.93 -4.90 21.53
CA GLY A 115 -4.46 -6.17 21.93
C GLY A 115 -3.99 -6.56 23.30
N GLU A 116 -4.16 -7.83 23.65
CA GLU A 116 -3.78 -8.39 24.93
C GLU A 116 -2.92 -9.64 24.70
N LEU A 117 -1.77 -9.67 25.31
CA LEU A 117 -0.88 -10.81 25.30
C LEU A 117 -0.60 -11.24 26.75
N GLN A 118 -1.01 -12.45 27.12
CA GLN A 118 -0.83 -12.99 28.47
C GLN A 118 -1.36 -12.08 29.60
N GLY A 119 -2.52 -11.43 29.36
CA GLY A 119 -3.14 -10.51 30.32
C GLY A 119 -2.56 -9.08 30.30
N TYR A 120 -1.57 -8.80 29.48
CA TYR A 120 -0.98 -7.48 29.35
C TYR A 120 -1.45 -6.78 28.07
N ARG A 121 -1.86 -5.53 28.19
CA ARG A 121 -2.16 -4.70 27.03
C ARG A 121 -0.89 -4.45 26.24
N VAL A 122 -0.95 -4.76 24.95
CA VAL A 122 0.15 -4.55 24.02
C VAL A 122 -0.30 -3.55 22.95
N GLU A 123 0.56 -2.59 22.69
CA GLU A 123 0.39 -1.61 21.62
C GLU A 123 1.60 -1.70 20.69
N THR A 124 1.35 -1.71 19.39
CA THR A 124 2.41 -1.67 18.37
C THR A 124 2.10 -0.60 17.35
N TYR A 125 3.14 0.03 16.88
CA TYR A 125 3.08 0.97 15.77
C TYR A 125 4.07 0.52 14.69
N THR A 126 3.60 0.39 13.47
CA THR A 126 4.44 0.04 12.31
C THR A 126 4.35 1.15 11.28
N LYS A 127 5.50 1.72 10.97
CA LYS A 127 5.65 2.64 9.84
C LYS A 127 6.30 1.91 8.68
N THR A 128 5.65 1.94 7.53
CA THR A 128 6.17 1.31 6.31
C THR A 128 6.39 2.38 5.24
N SER A 129 7.55 2.36 4.62
CA SER A 129 7.84 3.13 3.42
C SER A 129 8.05 2.16 2.26
N GLY A 130 7.47 2.45 1.12
CA GLY A 130 7.61 1.66 -0.09
C GLY A 130 8.11 2.50 -1.26
N LYS A 131 8.95 1.91 -2.09
CA LYS A 131 9.39 2.49 -3.35
C LYS A 131 9.30 1.48 -4.48
N ARG A 132 8.86 1.92 -5.64
CA ARG A 132 8.86 1.12 -6.85
C ARG A 132 10.28 1.02 -7.39
N LEU A 133 10.70 -0.19 -7.71
CA LEU A 133 12.03 -0.46 -8.27
C LEU A 133 12.03 -0.55 -9.80
N GLY A 134 10.88 -0.91 -10.39
CA GLY A 134 10.76 -1.12 -11.83
C GLY A 134 9.66 -2.14 -12.17
N PRO A 135 9.65 -2.71 -13.37
CA PRO A 135 8.75 -3.80 -13.71
C PRO A 135 8.95 -5.01 -12.80
N CYS A 136 7.88 -5.78 -12.56
CA CYS A 136 8.01 -7.06 -11.87
C CYS A 136 8.99 -7.97 -12.60
N LYS A 137 9.91 -8.55 -11.86
CA LYS A 137 10.75 -9.61 -12.40
C LYS A 137 9.86 -10.82 -12.68
N SER A 138 10.03 -11.45 -13.84
CA SER A 138 9.42 -12.76 -14.09
C SER A 138 9.86 -13.70 -12.97
N PRO A 139 8.96 -14.55 -12.44
CA PRO A 139 9.41 -15.60 -11.55
C PRO A 139 10.47 -16.40 -12.31
N GLU A 140 11.73 -16.29 -11.88
CA GLU A 140 12.73 -17.25 -12.35
C GLU A 140 12.16 -18.61 -12.01
N SER A 141 11.89 -19.38 -13.05
CA SER A 141 11.53 -20.78 -12.91
C SER A 141 12.63 -21.42 -12.08
N GLY A 142 12.35 -21.63 -10.78
CA GLY A 142 13.28 -22.26 -9.88
C GLY A 142 13.64 -23.61 -10.46
N LYS A 143 14.80 -23.69 -11.06
CA LYS A 143 15.46 -24.95 -11.32
C LYS A 143 16.02 -25.40 -9.97
N ASN A 144 15.41 -26.49 -9.51
CA ASN A 144 15.87 -27.46 -8.50
C ASN A 144 15.92 -27.01 -7.05
#